data_e26d25b4d99cc4ae2f66156e43491df1
#
_entry.id   e26d25b4d99cc4ae2f66156e43491df1
#
_cell.length_a   1.000
_cell.length_b   1.000
_cell.length_c   1.000
_cell.angle_alpha   90.00
_cell.angle_beta   90.00
_cell.angle_gamma   90.00
#
_symmetry.space_group_name_H-M   'P 1'
#
loop_
_entity.id
_entity.type
_entity.pdbx_description
1 polymer ?
#
loop_
_entity_poly.entity_id
_entity_poly.type
_entity_poly.pdbx_seq_one_letter_code
_entity_poly.pdbx_strand_id
1 'polypeptide(L)' 'MFRLIGRMDVEDIGTLQSQIDSEGEGRQIVLDLTDLTLLDRDAVRFLERCEADHIELTNCRAYIREWIERERKTRADEC' A
#
# COMPACT_ATOMS: atom_id res chain seq x y z
N MET A 1 -8.03 6.60 9.12
CA MET A 1 -8.20 5.38 8.33
C MET A 1 -8.57 5.71 6.90
N PHE A 2 -7.89 5.09 5.94
CA PHE A 2 -8.18 5.31 4.52
C PHE A 2 -8.73 4.02 3.92
N ARG A 3 -9.82 4.14 3.20
CA ARG A 3 -10.45 3.01 2.55
C ARG A 3 -10.18 3.08 1.05
N LEU A 4 -9.56 2.02 0.52
CA LEU A 4 -9.23 1.94 -0.90
C LEU A 4 -10.31 1.14 -1.62
N ILE A 5 -10.89 1.74 -2.65
CA ILE A 5 -12.03 1.15 -3.37
C ILE A 5 -11.69 1.02 -4.86
N GLY A 6 -12.01 -0.14 -5.41
CA GLY A 6 -11.88 -0.39 -6.83
C GLY A 6 -10.45 -0.56 -7.30
N ARG A 7 -10.04 0.20 -8.31
CA ARG A 7 -8.73 0.09 -8.91
C ARG A 7 -7.79 1.17 -8.39
N MET A 8 -6.56 0.78 -8.09
CA MET A 8 -5.54 1.70 -7.64
C MET A 8 -4.54 1.92 -8.77
N ASP A 9 -4.44 3.13 -9.26
CA ASP A 9 -3.49 3.49 -10.30
C ASP A 9 -2.51 4.56 -9.81
N VAL A 10 -1.62 5.02 -10.68
CA VAL A 10 -0.57 5.96 -10.31
C VAL A 10 -1.12 7.28 -9.77
N GLU A 11 -2.24 7.75 -10.33
CA GLU A 11 -2.85 8.99 -9.85
C GLU A 11 -3.42 8.83 -8.45
N ASP A 12 -4.05 7.69 -8.19
CA ASP A 12 -4.58 7.39 -6.86
C ASP A 12 -3.48 7.27 -5.83
N ILE A 13 -2.35 6.68 -6.22
CA ILE A 13 -1.18 6.54 -5.35
C ILE A 13 -0.68 7.93 -4.94
N GLY A 14 -0.56 8.85 -5.90
CA GLY A 14 -0.11 10.21 -5.61
C GLY A 14 -1.03 10.94 -4.65
N THR A 15 -2.34 10.82 -4.88
CA THR A 15 -3.33 11.46 -4.01
C THR A 15 -3.27 10.87 -2.61
N LEU A 16 -3.20 9.56 -2.49
CA LEU A 16 -3.15 8.89 -1.21
C LEU A 16 -1.87 9.24 -0.46
N GLN A 17 -0.74 9.28 -1.16
CA GLN A 17 0.52 9.65 -0.56
C GLN A 17 0.47 11.05 0.05
N SER A 18 -0.14 12.00 -0.68
CA SER A 18 -0.32 13.35 -0.17
C SER A 18 -1.17 13.40 1.08
N GLN A 19 -2.23 12.60 1.12
CA GLN A 19 -3.09 12.52 2.31
C GLN A 19 -2.37 11.93 3.50
N ILE A 20 -1.57 10.90 3.27
CA ILE A 20 -0.77 10.27 4.32
C ILE A 20 0.23 11.27 4.88
N ASP A 21 0.90 12.01 4.01
CA ASP A 21 1.87 13.01 4.44
C ASP A 21 1.21 14.13 5.24
N SER A 22 -0.03 14.48 4.92
CA SER A 22 -0.79 15.50 5.63
C SER A 22 -1.17 15.09 7.05
N GLU A 23 -1.29 13.80 7.30
CA GLU A 23 -1.66 13.31 8.63
C GLU A 23 -0.56 13.54 9.66
N GLY A 24 0.67 13.72 9.20
CA GLY A 24 1.79 14.00 10.07
C GLY A 24 2.33 12.79 10.82
N GLU A 25 3.41 13.02 11.55
CA GLU A 25 4.06 11.98 12.32
C GLU A 25 3.32 11.72 13.63
N GLY A 26 3.41 10.50 14.11
CA GLY A 26 2.85 10.12 15.39
C GLY A 26 1.42 9.63 15.35
N ARG A 27 0.76 9.69 14.21
CA ARG A 27 -0.57 9.12 14.05
C ARG A 27 -0.48 7.77 13.38
N GLN A 28 -1.26 6.84 13.88
CA GLN A 28 -1.36 5.54 13.25
C GLN A 28 -2.24 5.62 12.01
N ILE A 29 -1.68 5.25 10.87
CA ILE A 29 -2.41 5.25 9.61
C ILE A 29 -2.77 3.82 9.25
N VAL A 30 -4.03 3.61 8.90
CA VAL A 30 -4.55 2.29 8.54
C VAL A 30 -5.15 2.38 7.15
N LEU A 31 -4.76 1.46 6.28
CA LEU A 31 -5.32 1.35 4.93
C LEU A 31 -6.20 0.11 4.87
N ASP A 32 -7.49 0.31 4.55
CA ASP A 32 -8.44 -0.78 4.41
C ASP A 32 -8.49 -1.23 2.96
N LEU A 33 -8.12 -2.46 2.71
CA LEU A 33 -8.04 -3.03 1.37
C LEU A 33 -9.21 -3.93 1.01
N THR A 34 -10.27 -3.91 1.81
CA THR A 34 -11.43 -4.80 1.61
C THR A 34 -12.02 -4.68 0.21
N ASP A 35 -12.21 -3.47 -0.25
CA ASP A 35 -12.86 -3.20 -1.53
C ASP A 35 -11.89 -2.97 -2.68
N LEU A 36 -10.61 -3.18 -2.46
CA LEU A 36 -9.60 -3.03 -3.49
C LEU A 36 -9.64 -4.25 -4.40
N THR A 37 -9.98 -4.04 -5.66
CA THR A 37 -10.20 -5.15 -6.60
C THR A 37 -9.08 -5.34 -7.61
N LEU A 38 -8.42 -4.27 -8.01
CA LEU A 38 -7.35 -4.34 -9.00
C LEU A 38 -6.12 -3.56 -8.53
N LEU A 39 -4.97 -4.18 -8.72
CA LEU A 39 -3.68 -3.58 -8.39
C LEU A 39 -2.75 -3.73 -9.58
N ASP A 40 -1.88 -2.76 -9.78
CA ASP A 40 -0.74 -2.94 -10.66
C ASP A 40 0.54 -2.99 -9.83
N ARG A 41 1.66 -3.13 -10.49
CA ARG A 41 2.95 -3.25 -9.82
C ARG A 41 3.29 -2.01 -8.99
N ASP A 42 2.97 -0.83 -9.50
CA ASP A 42 3.25 0.40 -8.78
C ASP A 42 2.44 0.49 -7.49
N ALA A 43 1.18 0.04 -7.54
CA ALA A 43 0.35 0.00 -6.34
C ALA A 43 0.92 -0.96 -5.30
N VAL A 44 1.37 -2.13 -5.73
CA VAL A 44 1.98 -3.10 -4.82
C VAL A 44 3.24 -2.53 -4.17
N ARG A 45 4.08 -1.85 -4.94
CA ARG A 45 5.28 -1.21 -4.41
C ARG A 45 4.93 -0.13 -3.40
N PHE A 46 3.88 0.63 -3.67
CA PHE A 46 3.39 1.63 -2.74
C PHE A 46 2.95 1.00 -1.42
N LEU A 47 2.19 -0.10 -1.48
CA LEU A 47 1.74 -0.79 -0.29
C LEU A 47 2.90 -1.36 0.52
N GLU A 48 3.89 -1.93 -0.15
CA GLU A 48 5.10 -2.42 0.51
C GLU A 48 5.81 -1.30 1.25
N ARG A 49 5.91 -0.14 0.63
CA ARG A 49 6.52 1.03 1.22
C ARG A 49 5.75 1.52 2.44
N CYS A 50 4.42 1.46 2.36
CA CYS A 50 3.56 1.81 3.49
C CYS A 50 3.83 0.91 4.68
N GLU A 51 3.99 -0.39 4.46
CA GLU A 51 4.31 -1.30 5.54
C GLU A 51 5.66 -0.97 6.18
N ALA A 52 6.63 -0.59 5.37
CA ALA A 52 7.95 -0.19 5.87
C ALA A 52 7.86 1.07 6.73
N ASP A 53 6.90 1.93 6.46
CA ASP A 53 6.67 3.18 7.20
C ASP A 53 5.72 2.98 8.39
N HIS A 54 5.46 1.74 8.78
CA HIS A 54 4.59 1.38 9.90
C HIS A 54 3.12 1.71 9.67
N ILE A 55 2.70 1.76 8.42
CA ILE A 55 1.30 1.92 8.07
C ILE A 55 0.65 0.55 8.05
N GLU A 56 -0.47 0.40 8.75
CA GLU A 56 -1.16 -0.88 8.83
C GLU A 56 -2.03 -1.12 7.61
N LEU A 57 -1.93 -2.32 7.04
CA LEU A 57 -2.79 -2.74 5.94
C LEU A 57 -3.79 -3.76 6.49
N THR A 58 -5.08 -3.41 6.44
CA THR A 58 -6.14 -4.29 6.94
C THR A 58 -6.88 -4.96 5.80
N ASN A 59 -7.39 -6.16 6.05
CA ASN A 59 -8.17 -6.92 5.08
C ASN A 59 -7.42 -7.16 3.78
N CYS A 60 -6.10 -7.35 3.88
CA CYS A 60 -5.26 -7.63 2.73
C CYS A 60 -5.53 -9.05 2.24
N ARG A 61 -5.92 -9.17 0.98
CA ARG A 61 -6.19 -10.48 0.40
C ARG A 61 -4.90 -11.27 0.23
N ALA A 62 -5.02 -12.58 0.22
CA ALA A 62 -3.85 -13.46 0.15
C ALA A 62 -2.98 -13.19 -1.07
N TYR A 63 -3.59 -12.98 -2.25
CA TYR A 63 -2.80 -12.73 -3.46
C TYR A 63 -2.06 -11.39 -3.41
N ILE A 64 -2.65 -10.40 -2.74
CA ILE A 64 -2.00 -9.09 -2.56
C ILE A 64 -0.81 -9.23 -1.62
N ARG A 65 -0.99 -9.96 -0.53
CA ARG A 65 0.08 -10.21 0.43
C ARG A 65 1.25 -10.94 -0.22
N GLU A 66 0.96 -11.96 -0.99
CA GLU A 66 2.00 -12.69 -1.71
C GLU A 66 2.76 -11.80 -2.68
N TRP A 67 2.03 -10.95 -3.39
CA TRP A 67 2.66 -10.03 -4.34
C TRP A 67 3.57 -9.05 -3.63
N ILE A 68 3.12 -8.48 -2.51
CA ILE A 68 3.92 -7.56 -1.70
C ILE A 68 5.21 -8.23 -1.24
N GLU A 69 5.11 -9.45 -0.74
CA GLU A 69 6.28 -10.19 -0.28
C GLU A 69 7.25 -10.51 -1.41
N ARG A 70 6.72 -10.82 -2.57
CA ARG A 70 7.52 -11.11 -3.75
C ARG A 70 8.31 -9.86 -4.19
N GLU A 71 7.66 -8.72 -4.21
CA GLU A 71 8.33 -7.46 -4.55
C GLU A 71 9.40 -7.10 -3.53
N ARG A 72 9.13 -7.37 -2.27
CA ARG A 72 10.10 -7.13 -1.20
C ARG A 72 11.35 -7.97 -1.38
N LYS A 73 11.19 -9.24 -1.71
CA LYS A 73 12.31 -10.14 -1.96
C LYS A 73 13.13 -9.71 -3.16
N THR A 74 12.45 -9.30 -4.22
CA THR A 74 13.12 -8.84 -5.43
C THR A 74 13.99 -7.62 -5.13
N ARG A 75 13.49 -6.69 -4.34
CA ARG A 75 14.27 -5.50 -3.95
C ARG A 75 15.48 -5.87 -3.11
N ALA A 76 15.32 -6.81 -2.19
CA ALA A 76 16.42 -7.26 -1.35
C ALA A 76 17.52 -7.91 -2.19
N ASP A 77 17.14 -8.65 -3.21
CA ASP A 77 18.10 -9.31 -4.09
C ASP A 77 18.85 -8.34 -5.00
N GLU A 78 18.27 -7.19 -5.29
CA GLU A 78 18.89 -6.19 -6.15
C GLU A 78 19.95 -5.36 -5.42
N CYS A 79 19.98 -5.43 -4.13
CA CYS A 79 21.00 -4.78 -3.34
C CYS A 79 22.25 -5.66 -3.27
#